data_cd1ff66ebbc84fbd89c43f68dc49f401
#
_entry.id   cd1ff66ebbc84fbd89c43f68dc49f401
#
_cell.length_a   1.000
_cell.length_b   1.000
_cell.length_c   1.000
_cell.angle_alpha   90.00
_cell.angle_beta   90.00
_cell.angle_gamma   90.00
#
_symmetry.space_group_name_H-M   'P 1'
#
loop_
_entity.id
_entity.type
_entity.pdbx_description
1 polymer ?
#
loop_
_entity_poly.entity_id
_entity_poly.type
_entity_poly.pdbx_seq_one_letter_code
_entity_poly.pdbx_strand_id
1 'polypeptide(L)'
;PLLSPDDDWADFEIMNKRIGSRPPTYSMPQGGYVRDAYLRGLRLDWTRQGNPYKFGLIGSSDSHTGAGAYDENNYWSKVGLLDGTAQARGAVPLTEERVDMLREYAKEYRQPLAISEEEQGIYTAPGFFDQWGASGLAVVWAENNTRDSIFKALNRKETFATTGTRMAVRFFAGYDMQSIDLNSESLTKEAYAKGVTMGADLMAEGTKSPDFIV
;
A
#
# COMPACT_ATOMS: atom_id res chain seq x y z
N PRO A 1 3.19 14.94 9.69
CA PRO A 1 3.32 15.48 8.34
C PRO A 1 2.96 16.96 8.29
N LEU A 2 3.61 17.74 7.41
CA LEU A 2 3.40 19.19 7.32
C LEU A 2 1.98 19.59 6.86
N LEU A 3 1.34 18.73 6.08
CA LEU A 3 0.03 18.98 5.48
C LEU A 3 -1.13 18.40 6.29
N SER A 4 -0.87 17.46 7.16
CA SER A 4 -1.88 16.79 7.97
C SER A 4 -1.20 16.27 9.24
N PRO A 5 -1.01 17.09 10.27
CA PRO A 5 -0.31 16.70 11.51
C PRO A 5 -1.04 15.57 12.25
N ASP A 6 -2.35 15.48 12.09
CA ASP A 6 -3.21 14.49 12.74
C ASP A 6 -3.67 13.40 11.75
N ASP A 7 -2.85 13.10 10.74
CA ASP A 7 -3.14 12.09 9.72
C ASP A 7 -2.85 10.68 10.27
N ASP A 8 -3.73 10.21 11.14
CA ASP A 8 -3.64 8.88 11.76
C ASP A 8 -3.62 7.75 10.70
N TRP A 9 -4.23 7.98 9.55
CA TRP A 9 -4.23 7.03 8.45
C TRP A 9 -2.86 6.88 7.75
N ALA A 10 -2.00 7.88 7.85
CA ALA A 10 -0.64 7.79 7.32
C ALA A 10 0.29 6.95 8.20
N ASP A 11 -0.07 6.74 9.46
CA ASP A 11 0.68 5.97 10.44
C ASP A 11 0.06 4.58 10.70
N PHE A 12 -0.98 4.22 9.95
CA PHE A 12 -1.64 2.94 10.08
C PHE A 12 -0.81 1.81 9.45
N GLU A 13 -0.61 0.73 10.19
CA GLU A 13 0.10 -0.49 9.76
C GLU A 13 1.46 -0.23 9.08
N ILE A 14 2.27 0.61 9.69
CA ILE A 14 3.60 0.92 9.17
C ILE A 14 4.52 -0.30 9.28
N MET A 15 5.00 -0.77 8.14
CA MET A 15 6.09 -1.73 8.11
C MET A 15 7.41 -1.04 8.43
N ASN A 16 7.83 -1.09 9.68
CA ASN A 16 9.01 -0.39 10.18
C ASN A 16 10.25 -1.29 10.39
N LYS A 17 10.16 -2.58 10.07
CA LYS A 17 11.27 -3.54 10.24
C LYS A 17 11.85 -3.93 8.88
N ARG A 18 13.18 -4.01 8.79
CA ARG A 18 13.84 -4.54 7.58
C ARG A 18 13.65 -6.03 7.48
N ILE A 19 13.25 -6.48 6.30
CA ILE A 19 13.11 -7.90 5.96
C ILE A 19 14.44 -8.63 6.17
N GLY A 20 14.39 -9.79 6.83
CA GLY A 20 15.52 -10.70 6.98
C GLY A 20 16.63 -10.18 7.91
N SER A 21 16.49 -9.04 8.56
CA SER A 21 17.47 -8.59 9.53
C SER A 21 17.35 -9.36 10.85
N ARG A 22 18.46 -9.89 11.34
CA ARG A 22 18.58 -10.48 12.68
C ARG A 22 19.82 -9.90 13.37
N PRO A 23 19.70 -9.19 14.48
CA PRO A 23 18.45 -8.76 15.14
C PRO A 23 17.61 -7.82 14.27
N PRO A 24 16.34 -7.62 14.60
CA PRO A 24 15.47 -6.72 13.84
C PRO A 24 16.07 -5.32 13.73
N THR A 25 16.23 -4.83 12.51
CA THR A 25 16.70 -3.46 12.26
C THR A 25 15.50 -2.65 11.78
N TYR A 26 15.20 -1.56 12.47
CA TYR A 26 14.12 -0.69 12.08
C TYR A 26 14.48 0.11 10.82
N SER A 27 13.49 0.29 9.96
CA SER A 27 13.62 1.19 8.82
C SER A 27 13.57 2.65 9.29
N MET A 28 14.23 3.52 8.55
CA MET A 28 14.12 4.96 8.80
C MET A 28 12.90 5.50 8.03
N PRO A 29 11.89 6.07 8.72
CA PRO A 29 10.72 6.62 8.05
C PRO A 29 11.07 7.75 7.08
N GLN A 30 12.01 8.60 7.46
CA GLN A 30 12.41 9.74 6.64
C GLN A 30 13.01 9.29 5.30
N GLY A 31 12.34 9.67 4.22
CA GLY A 31 12.73 9.31 2.85
C GLY A 31 12.28 7.90 2.43
N GLY A 32 11.57 7.17 3.29
CA GLY A 32 11.02 5.84 3.01
C GLY A 32 9.63 5.83 2.39
N TYR A 33 8.95 6.98 2.34
CA TYR A 33 7.57 7.07 1.88
C TYR A 33 7.44 7.76 0.53
N VAL A 34 6.50 7.28 -0.27
CA VAL A 34 6.16 7.87 -1.59
C VAL A 34 5.73 9.32 -1.47
N ARG A 35 4.97 9.68 -0.43
CA ARG A 35 4.56 11.06 -0.14
C ARG A 35 5.77 11.99 -0.04
N ASP A 36 6.80 11.57 0.67
CA ASP A 36 8.07 12.32 0.79
C ASP A 36 8.77 12.49 -0.57
N ALA A 37 8.80 11.43 -1.38
CA ALA A 37 9.38 11.48 -2.72
C ALA A 37 8.66 12.51 -3.60
N TYR A 38 7.34 12.51 -3.61
CA TYR A 38 6.54 13.47 -4.37
C TYR A 38 6.77 14.92 -3.89
N LEU A 39 6.76 15.17 -2.59
CA LEU A 39 7.05 16.50 -2.03
C LEU A 39 8.45 16.99 -2.40
N ARG A 40 9.44 16.12 -2.35
CA ARG A 40 10.80 16.43 -2.78
C ARG A 40 10.88 16.71 -4.27
N GLY A 41 10.15 15.93 -5.08
CA GLY A 41 10.06 16.14 -6.51
C GLY A 41 9.48 17.51 -6.87
N LEU A 42 8.38 17.90 -6.24
CA LEU A 42 7.79 19.23 -6.40
C LEU A 42 8.76 20.33 -5.99
N ARG A 43 9.50 20.16 -4.89
CA ARG A 43 10.52 21.13 -4.47
C ARG A 43 11.66 21.25 -5.47
N LEU A 44 12.13 20.14 -6.04
CA LEU A 44 13.18 20.14 -7.06
C LEU A 44 12.72 20.86 -8.33
N ASP A 45 11.47 20.61 -8.74
CA ASP A 45 10.87 21.29 -9.90
C ASP A 45 10.75 22.80 -9.66
N TRP A 46 10.27 23.19 -8.49
CA TRP A 46 10.24 24.61 -8.06
C TRP A 46 11.62 25.29 -8.14
N THR A 47 12.69 24.58 -7.75
CA THR A 47 14.06 25.09 -7.81
C THR A 47 14.72 24.89 -9.18
N ARG A 48 13.97 24.49 -10.21
CA ARG A 48 14.44 24.27 -11.59
C ARG A 48 15.53 23.20 -11.74
N GLN A 49 15.57 22.24 -10.82
CA GLN A 49 16.49 21.11 -10.89
C GLN A 49 15.89 19.89 -11.62
N GLY A 50 14.62 20.00 -12.03
CA GLY A 50 13.86 18.90 -12.59
C GLY A 50 13.33 17.94 -11.52
N ASN A 51 12.20 17.28 -11.79
CA ASN A 51 11.55 16.35 -10.88
C ASN A 51 11.76 14.89 -11.35
N PRO A 52 12.63 14.11 -10.70
CA PRO A 52 12.87 12.71 -11.06
C PRO A 52 11.77 11.76 -10.53
N TYR A 53 10.86 12.26 -9.70
CA TYR A 53 9.84 11.45 -9.00
C TYR A 53 8.45 11.48 -9.67
N LYS A 54 8.39 11.73 -10.97
CA LYS A 54 7.15 11.68 -11.76
C LYS A 54 6.76 10.25 -12.16
N PHE A 55 6.67 9.36 -11.19
CA PHE A 55 6.27 7.97 -11.41
C PHE A 55 4.80 7.75 -11.06
N GLY A 56 4.19 6.67 -11.54
CA GLY A 56 2.88 6.19 -11.12
C GLY A 56 3.00 5.27 -9.90
N LEU A 57 1.87 4.99 -9.28
CA LEU A 57 1.77 4.09 -8.14
C LEU A 57 1.08 2.81 -8.53
N ILE A 58 1.63 1.71 -8.08
CA ILE A 58 1.04 0.39 -8.16
C ILE A 58 1.37 -0.37 -6.88
N GLY A 59 0.44 -1.13 -6.37
CA GLY A 59 0.64 -1.97 -5.20
C GLY A 59 -0.18 -3.23 -5.29
N SER A 60 0.15 -4.20 -4.49
CA SER A 60 -0.55 -5.47 -4.45
C SER A 60 -0.31 -6.18 -3.12
N SER A 61 -0.83 -7.39 -2.96
CA SER A 61 -0.66 -8.23 -1.78
C SER A 61 0.79 -8.72 -1.57
N ASP A 62 1.64 -8.64 -2.59
CA ASP A 62 2.97 -9.25 -2.63
C ASP A 62 2.94 -10.77 -2.35
N SER A 63 1.88 -11.45 -2.76
CA SER A 63 1.73 -12.88 -2.57
C SER A 63 2.78 -13.68 -3.33
N HIS A 64 3.39 -14.65 -2.65
CA HIS A 64 4.42 -15.53 -3.21
C HIS A 64 3.87 -16.90 -3.61
N THR A 65 2.57 -17.09 -3.54
CA THR A 65 1.88 -18.33 -3.91
C THR A 65 0.68 -18.04 -4.80
N GLY A 66 0.42 -18.92 -5.77
CA GLY A 66 -0.77 -18.85 -6.62
C GLY A 66 -2.04 -19.40 -5.97
N ALA A 67 -1.94 -20.00 -4.78
CA ALA A 67 -3.04 -20.64 -4.06
C ALA A 67 -3.57 -19.78 -2.90
N GLY A 68 -3.48 -18.46 -3.01
CA GLY A 68 -3.91 -17.55 -1.96
C GLY A 68 -5.41 -17.27 -1.95
N ALA A 69 -5.93 -16.84 -0.82
CA ALA A 69 -7.24 -16.23 -0.70
C ALA A 69 -7.08 -14.71 -0.68
N TYR A 70 -7.81 -14.04 -1.57
CA TYR A 70 -7.77 -12.58 -1.73
C TYR A 70 -9.04 -11.91 -1.22
N ASP A 71 -9.85 -12.65 -0.49
CA ASP A 71 -10.97 -12.10 0.24
C ASP A 71 -10.44 -11.35 1.46
N GLU A 72 -10.87 -10.12 1.65
CA GLU A 72 -10.42 -9.27 2.74
C GLU A 72 -10.69 -9.89 4.12
N ASN A 73 -11.84 -10.56 4.27
CA ASN A 73 -12.23 -11.23 5.51
C ASN A 73 -11.49 -12.55 5.75
N ASN A 74 -10.85 -13.09 4.73
CA ASN A 74 -10.16 -14.37 4.78
C ASN A 74 -8.86 -14.33 3.99
N TYR A 75 -8.15 -13.21 4.06
CA TYR A 75 -6.87 -13.07 3.39
C TYR A 75 -5.82 -13.96 4.03
N TRP A 76 -5.19 -14.78 3.22
CA TRP A 76 -3.96 -15.49 3.58
C TRP A 76 -3.18 -15.75 2.28
N SER A 77 -1.89 -15.71 2.31
CA SER A 77 -1.08 -16.21 1.21
C SER A 77 0.18 -15.43 0.87
N LYS A 78 0.66 -14.59 1.74
CA LYS A 78 1.94 -13.92 1.47
C LYS A 78 3.00 -14.95 1.09
N VAL A 79 3.22 -15.96 1.94
CA VAL A 79 4.24 -17.00 1.79
C VAL A 79 3.63 -18.42 1.88
N GLY A 80 2.35 -18.58 1.70
CA GLY A 80 1.65 -19.85 1.73
C GLY A 80 1.48 -20.42 3.13
N LEU A 81 1.98 -21.61 3.37
CA LEU A 81 1.81 -22.30 4.66
C LEU A 81 2.50 -21.59 5.85
N LEU A 82 3.51 -20.77 5.58
CA LEU A 82 4.24 -20.07 6.64
C LEU A 82 3.43 -18.94 7.29
N ASP A 83 2.48 -18.39 6.59
CA ASP A 83 1.62 -17.30 7.06
C ASP A 83 0.12 -17.56 6.85
N GLY A 84 -0.25 -18.82 6.66
CA GLY A 84 -1.61 -19.23 6.32
C GLY A 84 -2.64 -19.04 7.43
N THR A 85 -2.24 -18.70 8.64
CA THR A 85 -3.13 -18.44 9.78
C THR A 85 -2.70 -17.18 10.52
N ALA A 86 -3.61 -16.55 11.25
CA ALA A 86 -3.31 -15.38 12.07
C ALA A 86 -2.20 -15.68 13.11
N GLN A 87 -2.19 -16.88 13.67
CA GLN A 87 -1.14 -17.32 14.60
C GLN A 87 0.22 -17.45 13.92
N ALA A 88 0.27 -18.04 12.72
CA ALA A 88 1.51 -18.19 11.97
C ALA A 88 2.10 -16.83 11.55
N ARG A 89 1.25 -15.85 11.31
CA ARG A 89 1.65 -14.46 10.98
C ARG A 89 2.11 -13.65 12.18
N GLY A 90 1.85 -14.10 13.39
CA GLY A 90 2.12 -13.34 14.60
C GLY A 90 1.07 -12.27 14.91
N ALA A 91 -0.05 -12.25 14.17
CA ALA A 91 -1.11 -11.25 14.34
C ALA A 91 -1.99 -11.49 15.58
N VAL A 92 -1.97 -12.70 16.11
CA VAL A 92 -2.68 -13.08 17.34
C VAL A 92 -1.82 -14.01 18.18
N PRO A 93 -2.04 -14.10 19.51
CA PRO A 93 -1.31 -14.99 20.38
C PRO A 93 -1.40 -16.46 19.97
N LEU A 94 -0.34 -17.19 20.22
CA LEU A 94 -0.31 -18.64 20.10
C LEU A 94 -1.13 -19.27 21.23
N THR A 95 -1.74 -20.41 20.95
CA THR A 95 -2.35 -21.23 22.01
C THR A 95 -1.27 -21.85 22.90
N GLU A 96 -1.60 -22.15 24.16
CA GLU A 96 -0.69 -22.83 25.10
C GLU A 96 -0.14 -24.13 24.50
N GLU A 97 -1.01 -24.95 23.93
CA GLU A 97 -0.62 -26.21 23.27
C GLU A 97 0.43 -25.96 22.15
N ARG A 98 0.28 -24.90 21.38
CA ARG A 98 1.22 -24.55 20.32
C ARG A 98 2.55 -24.08 20.88
N VAL A 99 2.53 -23.31 21.96
CA VAL A 99 3.73 -22.85 22.67
C VAL A 99 4.51 -24.03 23.22
N ASP A 100 3.85 -24.97 23.88
CA ASP A 100 4.48 -26.13 24.44
C ASP A 100 5.08 -27.04 23.37
N MET A 101 4.37 -27.26 22.28
CA MET A 101 4.88 -28.03 21.14
C MET A 101 6.15 -27.37 20.55
N LEU A 102 6.19 -26.07 20.44
CA LEU A 102 7.37 -25.32 19.92
C LEU A 102 8.55 -25.41 20.92
N ARG A 103 8.28 -25.39 22.22
CA ARG A 103 9.29 -25.55 23.25
C ARG A 103 9.92 -26.96 23.21
N GLU A 104 9.09 -27.99 23.09
CA GLU A 104 9.55 -29.37 22.93
C GLU A 104 10.37 -29.57 21.68
N TYR A 105 9.88 -29.05 20.54
CA TYR A 105 10.61 -29.07 19.28
C TYR A 105 11.99 -28.39 19.39
N ALA A 106 12.02 -27.17 19.94
CA ALA A 106 13.27 -26.44 20.13
C ALA A 106 14.27 -27.21 20.99
N LYS A 107 13.79 -27.90 22.04
CA LYS A 107 14.61 -28.72 22.92
C LYS A 107 15.11 -29.98 22.21
N GLU A 108 14.23 -30.70 21.54
CA GLU A 108 14.56 -31.97 20.86
C GLU A 108 15.60 -31.74 19.73
N TYR A 109 15.36 -30.72 18.89
CA TYR A 109 16.21 -30.46 17.71
C TYR A 109 17.33 -29.44 17.99
N ARG A 110 17.50 -29.01 19.24
CA ARG A 110 18.49 -27.98 19.64
C ARG A 110 18.43 -26.71 18.78
N GLN A 111 17.22 -26.31 18.43
CA GLN A 111 16.97 -25.11 17.67
C GLN A 111 16.62 -23.93 18.60
N PRO A 112 16.86 -22.69 18.16
CA PRO A 112 16.33 -21.54 18.88
C PRO A 112 14.79 -21.61 18.98
N LEU A 113 14.26 -21.23 20.14
CA LEU A 113 12.82 -21.16 20.34
C LEU A 113 12.24 -20.05 19.45
N ALA A 114 11.35 -20.43 18.55
CA ALA A 114 10.77 -19.53 17.57
C ALA A 114 9.43 -18.94 18.07
N ILE A 115 9.47 -18.26 19.21
CA ILE A 115 8.32 -17.47 19.74
C ILE A 115 8.85 -16.18 20.34
N SER A 116 8.00 -15.14 20.35
CA SER A 116 8.23 -13.87 21.02
C SER A 116 7.27 -13.76 22.19
N GLU A 117 7.75 -13.33 23.35
CA GLU A 117 6.91 -12.98 24.48
C GLU A 117 6.61 -11.49 24.41
N GLU A 118 5.34 -11.14 24.24
CA GLU A 118 4.89 -9.74 24.15
C GLU A 118 4.56 -9.19 25.53
N GLU A 119 3.85 -10.00 26.32
CA GLU A 119 3.55 -9.76 27.73
C GLU A 119 3.70 -11.08 28.51
N GLN A 120 3.73 -11.01 29.85
CA GLN A 120 3.90 -12.21 30.66
C GLN A 120 2.84 -13.28 30.33
N GLY A 121 3.28 -14.38 29.76
CA GLY A 121 2.44 -15.51 29.37
C GLY A 121 1.75 -15.36 28.01
N ILE A 122 1.96 -14.26 27.30
CA ILE A 122 1.42 -14.04 25.96
C ILE A 122 2.54 -14.21 24.93
N TYR A 123 2.45 -15.23 24.11
CA TYR A 123 3.45 -15.56 23.11
C TYR A 123 2.90 -15.44 21.71
N THR A 124 3.67 -14.86 20.81
CA THR A 124 3.36 -14.77 19.38
C THR A 124 4.42 -15.49 18.54
N ALA A 125 4.07 -15.89 17.33
CA ALA A 125 5.05 -16.33 16.37
C ALA A 125 5.95 -15.14 15.99
N PRO A 126 7.29 -15.29 15.96
CA PRO A 126 8.19 -14.22 15.57
C PRO A 126 8.07 -14.05 14.07
N GLY A 127 7.14 -13.25 13.65
CA GLY A 127 6.86 -13.01 12.25
C GLY A 127 7.13 -11.58 11.86
N PHE A 128 7.57 -11.41 10.63
CA PHE A 128 7.46 -10.13 9.94
C PHE A 128 6.07 -9.99 9.29
N PHE A 129 5.27 -11.04 9.37
CA PHE A 129 4.04 -11.20 8.62
C PHE A 129 2.83 -10.57 9.31
N ASP A 130 2.95 -10.22 10.59
CA ASP A 130 1.98 -9.42 11.33
C ASP A 130 1.75 -8.03 10.70
N GLN A 131 2.82 -7.47 10.10
CA GLN A 131 2.82 -6.16 9.44
C GLN A 131 2.79 -6.26 7.91
N TRP A 132 2.72 -7.48 7.37
CA TRP A 132 2.78 -7.74 5.96
C TRP A 132 1.55 -8.46 5.46
N GLY A 133 1.21 -8.09 4.27
CA GLY A 133 0.18 -8.80 3.55
C GLY A 133 -1.20 -8.25 3.88
N ALA A 134 -1.76 -7.69 2.89
CA ALA A 134 -3.16 -7.37 2.77
C ALA A 134 -3.67 -7.92 1.44
N SER A 135 -4.97 -8.07 1.28
CA SER A 135 -5.59 -8.47 0.01
C SER A 135 -5.49 -7.40 -1.08
N GLY A 136 -4.49 -6.55 -1.00
CA GLY A 136 -4.27 -5.41 -1.87
C GLY A 136 -4.22 -5.76 -3.35
N LEU A 137 -4.74 -4.86 -4.17
CA LEU A 137 -4.80 -4.98 -5.61
C LEU A 137 -3.96 -3.91 -6.29
N ALA A 138 -3.31 -4.31 -7.39
CA ALA A 138 -2.80 -3.40 -8.41
C ALA A 138 -3.91 -3.14 -9.41
N VAL A 139 -4.29 -1.89 -9.59
CA VAL A 139 -5.41 -1.51 -10.46
C VAL A 139 -4.95 -0.52 -11.52
N VAL A 140 -5.51 -0.66 -12.72
CA VAL A 140 -5.27 0.23 -13.85
C VAL A 140 -6.58 0.56 -14.56
N TRP A 141 -6.76 1.81 -14.93
CA TRP A 141 -7.88 2.25 -15.76
C TRP A 141 -7.51 2.17 -17.23
N ALA A 142 -8.02 1.16 -17.92
CA ALA A 142 -7.79 0.95 -19.34
C ALA A 142 -9.12 0.98 -20.11
N GLU A 143 -9.09 1.43 -21.36
CA GLU A 143 -10.28 1.52 -22.20
C GLU A 143 -10.85 0.13 -22.55
N ASN A 144 -9.98 -0.87 -22.64
CA ASN A 144 -10.36 -2.24 -22.95
C ASN A 144 -9.46 -3.24 -22.19
N ASN A 145 -9.98 -4.41 -21.91
CA ASN A 145 -9.18 -5.51 -21.33
C ASN A 145 -8.33 -6.20 -22.41
N THR A 146 -7.38 -5.46 -22.95
CA THR A 146 -6.40 -5.96 -23.92
C THR A 146 -5.00 -5.57 -23.46
N ARG A 147 -4.00 -6.37 -23.85
CA ARG A 147 -2.59 -6.10 -23.53
C ARG A 147 -2.16 -4.68 -23.90
N ASP A 148 -2.52 -4.23 -25.08
CA ASP A 148 -2.14 -2.91 -25.58
C ASP A 148 -2.79 -1.77 -24.80
N SER A 149 -4.09 -1.89 -24.49
CA SER A 149 -4.82 -0.90 -23.72
C SER A 149 -4.31 -0.80 -22.27
N ILE A 150 -4.08 -1.95 -21.63
CA ILE A 150 -3.50 -2.02 -20.28
C ILE A 150 -2.11 -1.40 -20.26
N PHE A 151 -1.25 -1.74 -21.23
CA PHE A 151 0.10 -1.18 -21.32
C PHE A 151 0.09 0.34 -21.52
N LYS A 152 -0.80 0.86 -22.36
CA LYS A 152 -0.97 2.31 -22.56
C LYS A 152 -1.42 3.00 -21.26
N ALA A 153 -2.34 2.39 -20.53
CA ALA A 153 -2.82 2.95 -19.26
C ALA A 153 -1.74 2.93 -18.17
N LEU A 154 -0.92 1.88 -18.10
CA LEU A 154 0.26 1.84 -17.23
C LEU A 154 1.27 2.95 -17.58
N ASN A 155 1.52 3.19 -18.88
CA ASN A 155 2.40 4.27 -19.32
C ASN A 155 1.85 5.66 -19.00
N ARG A 156 0.54 5.85 -19.05
CA ARG A 156 -0.12 7.07 -18.59
C ARG A 156 -0.11 7.22 -17.07
N LYS A 157 0.30 6.17 -16.35
CA LYS A 157 0.30 6.09 -14.88
C LYS A 157 -1.11 6.20 -14.28
N GLU A 158 -2.14 5.84 -15.03
CA GLU A 158 -3.53 5.85 -14.62
C GLU A 158 -3.82 4.60 -13.77
N THR A 159 -3.14 4.54 -12.64
CA THR A 159 -3.06 3.39 -11.75
C THR A 159 -3.30 3.77 -10.31
N PHE A 160 -3.77 2.81 -9.52
CA PHE A 160 -3.85 2.95 -8.08
C PHE A 160 -3.67 1.58 -7.40
N ALA A 161 -3.53 1.61 -6.09
CA ALA A 161 -3.39 0.43 -5.26
C ALA A 161 -4.47 0.41 -4.17
N THR A 162 -4.87 -0.78 -3.77
CA THR A 162 -5.66 -0.99 -2.56
C THR A 162 -4.87 -1.82 -1.55
N THR A 163 -5.20 -1.68 -0.27
CA THR A 163 -4.54 -2.41 0.82
C THR A 163 -5.48 -3.40 1.51
N GLY A 164 -6.64 -3.67 0.95
CA GLY A 164 -7.65 -4.57 1.50
C GLY A 164 -8.88 -4.57 0.62
N THR A 165 -9.82 -3.70 0.92
CA THR A 165 -11.07 -3.55 0.18
C THR A 165 -10.84 -3.33 -1.31
N ARG A 166 -11.71 -3.92 -2.13
CA ARG A 166 -11.68 -3.76 -3.59
C ARG A 166 -12.33 -2.44 -4.02
N MET A 167 -11.86 -1.34 -3.47
CA MET A 167 -12.30 -0.01 -3.86
C MET A 167 -11.90 0.30 -5.29
N ALA A 168 -12.78 0.99 -5.99
CA ALA A 168 -12.47 1.56 -7.31
C ALA A 168 -12.45 3.08 -7.18
N VAL A 169 -11.30 3.68 -7.44
CA VAL A 169 -11.07 5.12 -7.29
C VAL A 169 -10.71 5.73 -8.63
N ARG A 170 -11.33 6.87 -8.96
CA ARG A 170 -10.87 7.78 -9.99
C ARG A 170 -10.61 9.14 -9.36
N PHE A 171 -9.51 9.76 -9.73
CA PHE A 171 -9.11 11.05 -9.22
C PHE A 171 -8.78 11.98 -10.37
N PHE A 172 -9.38 13.16 -10.35
CA PHE A 172 -9.16 14.19 -11.35
C PHE A 172 -8.77 15.51 -10.68
N ALA A 173 -7.99 16.30 -11.38
CA ALA A 173 -7.63 17.66 -10.98
C ALA A 173 -7.75 18.63 -12.14
N GLY A 174 -8.20 19.86 -11.88
CA GLY A 174 -8.33 20.90 -12.90
C GLY A 174 -8.62 22.24 -12.25
N TYR A 175 -8.81 23.28 -13.05
CA TYR A 175 -9.06 24.65 -12.54
C TYR A 175 -10.50 25.13 -12.71
N ASP A 176 -11.34 24.42 -13.44
CA ASP A 176 -12.73 24.79 -13.71
C ASP A 176 -13.68 23.60 -13.53
N MET A 177 -13.37 22.73 -12.57
CA MET A 177 -14.12 21.48 -12.34
C MET A 177 -15.41 21.70 -11.55
N GLN A 178 -15.57 22.83 -10.87
CA GLN A 178 -16.78 23.18 -10.09
C GLN A 178 -18.06 23.23 -10.95
N SER A 179 -17.91 23.40 -12.27
CA SER A 179 -19.02 23.41 -13.22
C SER A 179 -19.52 22.03 -13.63
N ILE A 180 -18.89 20.96 -13.15
CA ILE A 180 -19.28 19.59 -13.45
C ILE A 180 -20.37 19.15 -12.45
N ASP A 181 -21.48 18.66 -12.98
CA ASP A 181 -22.53 18.07 -12.16
C ASP A 181 -22.09 16.68 -11.68
N LEU A 182 -21.87 16.57 -10.36
CA LEU A 182 -21.42 15.34 -9.72
C LEU A 182 -22.45 14.20 -9.78
N ASN A 183 -23.71 14.50 -10.08
CA ASN A 183 -24.77 13.50 -10.25
C ASN A 183 -25.02 13.12 -11.71
N SER A 184 -24.29 13.71 -12.64
CA SER A 184 -24.46 13.44 -14.07
C SER A 184 -23.86 12.10 -14.48
N GLU A 185 -24.55 11.37 -15.33
CA GLU A 185 -24.00 10.18 -16.01
C GLU A 185 -22.76 10.51 -16.87
N SER A 186 -22.61 11.78 -17.28
CA SER A 186 -21.47 12.27 -18.04
C SER A 186 -20.29 12.72 -17.20
N LEU A 187 -20.39 12.66 -15.85
CA LEU A 187 -19.36 13.12 -14.91
C LEU A 187 -17.94 12.71 -15.32
N THR A 188 -17.71 11.42 -15.52
CA THR A 188 -16.39 10.90 -15.88
C THR A 188 -15.87 11.49 -17.20
N LYS A 189 -16.73 11.55 -18.20
CA LYS A 189 -16.38 12.12 -19.51
C LYS A 189 -16.03 13.62 -19.42
N GLU A 190 -16.78 14.35 -18.64
CA GLU A 190 -16.55 15.77 -18.42
C GLU A 190 -15.27 16.02 -17.63
N ALA A 191 -15.01 15.20 -16.60
CA ALA A 191 -13.79 15.27 -15.82
C ALA A 191 -12.53 15.01 -16.66
N TYR A 192 -12.57 14.03 -17.57
CA TYR A 192 -11.48 13.83 -18.54
C TYR A 192 -11.31 14.99 -19.53
N ALA A 193 -12.39 15.68 -19.88
CA ALA A 193 -12.34 16.80 -20.83
C ALA A 193 -11.84 18.10 -20.20
N LYS A 194 -12.09 18.31 -18.90
CA LYS A 194 -11.80 19.58 -18.20
C LYS A 194 -10.58 19.53 -17.30
N GLY A 195 -10.09 18.34 -16.99
CA GLY A 195 -8.98 18.16 -16.08
C GLY A 195 -7.99 17.09 -16.50
N VAL A 196 -7.09 16.78 -15.62
CA VAL A 196 -6.14 15.67 -15.74
C VAL A 196 -6.54 14.54 -14.79
N THR A 197 -6.29 13.32 -15.20
CA THR A 197 -6.53 12.13 -14.37
C THR A 197 -5.32 11.82 -13.47
N MET A 198 -5.50 10.90 -12.52
CA MET A 198 -4.41 10.38 -11.69
C MET A 198 -3.20 9.97 -12.54
N GLY A 199 -2.01 10.24 -12.04
CA GLY A 199 -0.75 9.95 -12.73
C GLY A 199 -0.31 11.00 -13.76
N ALA A 200 -1.19 11.90 -14.18
CA ALA A 200 -0.86 13.00 -15.08
C ALA A 200 -0.28 14.21 -14.32
N ASP A 201 0.31 15.13 -15.06
CA ASP A 201 0.81 16.40 -14.54
C ASP A 201 -0.22 17.51 -14.76
N LEU A 202 -0.69 18.15 -13.71
CA LEU A 202 -1.45 19.38 -13.79
C LEU A 202 -0.49 20.58 -13.82
N MET A 203 -0.52 21.34 -14.91
CA MET A 203 0.30 22.54 -15.03
C MET A 203 -0.32 23.67 -14.20
N ALA A 204 0.52 24.35 -13.40
CA ALA A 204 0.07 25.46 -12.57
C ALA A 204 -0.44 26.64 -13.41
N GLU A 205 -1.60 27.18 -13.05
CA GLU A 205 -2.17 28.39 -13.64
C GLU A 205 -2.03 29.59 -12.70
N GLY A 206 -0.86 30.20 -12.72
CA GLY A 206 -0.57 31.36 -11.87
C GLY A 206 -0.74 31.02 -10.38
N THR A 207 -1.62 31.75 -9.69
CA THR A 207 -1.93 31.55 -8.25
C THR A 207 -3.26 30.83 -8.01
N LYS A 208 -3.92 30.32 -9.02
CA LYS A 208 -5.17 29.59 -8.86
C LYS A 208 -4.94 28.29 -8.09
N SER A 209 -5.85 27.95 -7.19
CA SER A 209 -5.90 26.64 -6.57
C SER A 209 -6.66 25.66 -7.47
N PRO A 210 -6.16 24.43 -7.66
CA PRO A 210 -6.90 23.43 -8.42
C PRO A 210 -8.11 22.91 -7.66
N ASP A 211 -9.13 22.51 -8.40
CA ASP A 211 -10.25 21.70 -7.93
C ASP A 211 -9.94 20.23 -8.09
N PHE A 212 -10.51 19.39 -7.23
CA PHE A 212 -10.36 17.95 -7.29
C PHE A 212 -11.73 17.26 -7.31
N ILE A 213 -11.84 16.20 -8.09
CA ILE A 213 -12.99 15.29 -8.11
C ILE A 213 -12.48 13.87 -7.84
N VAL A 214 -13.11 13.20 -6.88
CA VAL A 214 -12.80 11.81 -6.50
C VAL A 214 -14.07 10.98 -6.62
#